data_b4230ca0315bc94379fc8c54bda08025
#
_entry.id   b4230ca0315bc94379fc8c54bda08025
#
_cell.length_a   1.000
_cell.length_b   1.000
_cell.length_c   1.000
_cell.angle_alpha   90.00
_cell.angle_beta   90.00
_cell.angle_gamma   90.00
#
_symmetry.space_group_name_H-M   'P 1'
#
loop_
_entity.id
_entity.type
_entity.pdbx_description
1 polymer ?
#
loop_
_entity_poly.entity_id
_entity_poly.type
_entity_poly.pdbx_seq_one_letter_code
_entity_poly.pdbx_strand_id
1 'polypeptide(L)'
;DIYEGTWDEEEIRGKGKLTDKKGNVYIGDFIDQKFSGEKGTLSLINGDIYTGKFINGQAEGLGEYIYKKGDKYIGNFSNNKREGHGIYIWASGDKFEGEFEKSFMKSGKFMYYNGDICEGNYKNEKLDGLGTFDYKNGDKYVGNFLLGKKEGKGIFTFSNGDIYEGNYRNDFKDNGKFIFSNGDIYIGNYKDNKIEGLGEYTYKN
;
A
#
# COMPACT_ATOMS: atom_id res chain seq x y z
N ASP A 1 20.90 -27.98 -13.44
CA ASP A 1 20.65 -27.76 -12.00
C ASP A 1 21.65 -28.55 -11.19
N ILE A 2 22.06 -28.02 -10.04
CA ILE A 2 22.97 -28.69 -9.08
C ILE A 2 22.18 -28.80 -7.77
N TYR A 3 22.09 -30.02 -7.24
CA TYR A 3 21.44 -30.27 -5.95
C TYR A 3 22.45 -30.82 -4.94
N GLU A 4 22.43 -30.25 -3.75
CA GLU A 4 23.23 -30.67 -2.60
C GLU A 4 22.26 -30.92 -1.43
N GLY A 5 22.07 -32.17 -0.99
CA GLY A 5 21.11 -32.45 0.08
C GLY A 5 20.75 -33.91 0.23
N THR A 6 19.62 -34.18 0.85
CA THR A 6 19.13 -35.52 1.16
C THR A 6 18.46 -36.14 -0.04
N TRP A 7 18.73 -37.42 -0.28
CA TRP A 7 18.09 -38.26 -1.29
C TRP A 7 17.36 -39.42 -0.62
N ASP A 8 16.21 -39.78 -1.16
CA ASP A 8 15.42 -40.93 -0.75
C ASP A 8 14.94 -41.67 -2.01
N GLU A 9 15.36 -42.92 -2.18
CA GLU A 9 15.04 -43.76 -3.34
C GLU A 9 15.20 -43.05 -4.71
N GLU A 10 16.37 -42.38 -4.91
CA GLU A 10 16.71 -41.59 -6.10
C GLU A 10 15.93 -40.28 -6.29
N GLU A 11 15.08 -39.89 -5.32
CA GLU A 11 14.35 -38.64 -5.32
C GLU A 11 14.94 -37.59 -4.35
N ILE A 12 14.85 -36.32 -4.74
CA ILE A 12 15.21 -35.20 -3.86
C ILE A 12 14.11 -35.06 -2.81
N ARG A 13 14.47 -35.25 -1.53
CA ARG A 13 13.56 -35.17 -0.40
C ARG A 13 14.27 -34.62 0.85
N GLY A 14 13.51 -33.91 1.72
CA GLY A 14 14.07 -33.33 2.92
C GLY A 14 14.88 -32.07 2.67
N LYS A 15 15.85 -31.77 3.52
CA LYS A 15 16.63 -30.53 3.45
C LYS A 15 17.69 -30.58 2.36
N GLY A 16 17.77 -29.48 1.60
CA GLY A 16 18.77 -29.36 0.55
C GLY A 16 18.95 -27.95 0.02
N LYS A 17 19.90 -27.84 -0.91
CA LYS A 17 20.17 -26.64 -1.69
C LYS A 17 20.10 -27.01 -3.17
N LEU A 18 19.31 -26.28 -3.92
CA LEU A 18 19.22 -26.39 -5.38
C LEU A 18 19.71 -25.10 -6.03
N THR A 19 20.64 -25.23 -6.96
CA THR A 19 21.02 -24.15 -7.87
C THR A 19 20.49 -24.48 -9.25
N ASP A 20 19.56 -23.69 -9.78
CA ASP A 20 19.00 -23.89 -11.10
C ASP A 20 19.94 -23.42 -12.24
N LYS A 21 19.60 -23.76 -13.47
CA LYS A 21 20.40 -23.39 -14.67
C LYS A 21 20.52 -21.89 -14.88
N LYS A 22 19.65 -21.08 -14.28
CA LYS A 22 19.68 -19.62 -14.35
C LYS A 22 20.56 -19.00 -13.27
N GLY A 23 20.96 -19.78 -12.26
CA GLY A 23 21.73 -19.32 -11.11
C GLY A 23 20.87 -18.91 -9.90
N ASN A 24 19.57 -19.19 -9.91
CA ASN A 24 18.76 -19.03 -8.69
C ASN A 24 19.12 -20.13 -7.69
N VAL A 25 19.13 -19.79 -6.40
CA VAL A 25 19.48 -20.72 -5.33
C VAL A 25 18.31 -20.84 -4.36
N TYR A 26 17.80 -22.05 -4.19
CA TYR A 26 16.87 -22.38 -3.12
C TYR A 26 17.59 -23.18 -2.02
N ILE A 27 17.29 -22.83 -0.77
CA ILE A 27 17.74 -23.56 0.43
C ILE A 27 16.51 -23.82 1.29
N GLY A 28 16.17 -25.08 1.55
CA GLY A 28 14.99 -25.45 2.33
C GLY A 28 14.64 -26.91 2.18
N ASP A 29 13.38 -27.22 2.52
CA ASP A 29 12.85 -28.58 2.41
C ASP A 29 12.33 -28.88 1.02
N PHE A 30 12.41 -30.15 0.63
CA PHE A 30 11.91 -30.69 -0.64
C PHE A 30 10.93 -31.83 -0.34
N ILE A 31 9.81 -31.83 -1.04
CA ILE A 31 8.83 -32.92 -1.10
C ILE A 31 8.53 -33.18 -2.57
N ASP A 32 8.66 -34.42 -3.02
CA ASP A 32 8.43 -34.83 -4.40
C ASP A 32 9.16 -33.90 -5.40
N GLN A 33 10.46 -33.69 -5.14
CA GLN A 33 11.38 -32.87 -5.96
C GLN A 33 11.01 -31.37 -6.04
N LYS A 34 10.04 -30.89 -5.23
CA LYS A 34 9.58 -29.49 -5.21
C LYS A 34 9.94 -28.80 -3.90
N PHE A 35 10.20 -27.51 -4.00
CA PHE A 35 10.32 -26.67 -2.81
C PHE A 35 9.07 -26.79 -1.96
N SER A 36 9.22 -27.16 -0.71
CA SER A 36 8.12 -27.34 0.23
C SER A 36 8.63 -27.09 1.65
N GLY A 37 7.72 -26.79 2.56
CA GLY A 37 8.05 -26.59 3.98
C GLY A 37 7.70 -25.22 4.50
N GLU A 38 7.75 -25.08 5.82
CA GLU A 38 7.33 -23.86 6.51
C GLU A 38 8.36 -22.71 6.36
N LYS A 39 9.62 -23.05 6.07
CA LYS A 39 10.68 -22.05 5.92
C LYS A 39 11.74 -22.48 4.90
N GLY A 40 11.71 -21.83 3.75
CA GLY A 40 12.74 -21.92 2.72
C GLY A 40 13.24 -20.53 2.32
N THR A 41 14.41 -20.46 1.71
CA THR A 41 14.98 -19.23 1.15
C THR A 41 15.26 -19.43 -0.32
N LEU A 42 14.70 -18.56 -1.17
CA LEU A 42 14.96 -18.51 -2.61
C LEU A 42 15.68 -17.20 -2.93
N SER A 43 16.94 -17.31 -3.33
CA SER A 43 17.75 -16.20 -3.82
C SER A 43 17.72 -16.20 -5.34
N LEU A 44 17.18 -15.14 -5.94
CA LEU A 44 17.06 -14.98 -7.37
C LEU A 44 18.33 -14.34 -7.96
N ILE A 45 18.68 -14.71 -9.19
CA ILE A 45 19.85 -14.17 -9.89
C ILE A 45 19.80 -12.64 -10.07
N ASN A 46 18.59 -12.04 -10.09
CA ASN A 46 18.42 -10.60 -10.15
C ASN A 46 18.76 -9.89 -8.82
N GLY A 47 19.03 -10.66 -7.74
CA GLY A 47 19.36 -10.15 -6.41
C GLY A 47 18.18 -10.02 -5.46
N ASP A 48 16.98 -10.41 -5.86
CA ASP A 48 15.82 -10.49 -4.96
C ASP A 48 15.92 -11.75 -4.09
N ILE A 49 15.36 -11.71 -2.89
CA ILE A 49 15.34 -12.82 -1.94
C ILE A 49 13.93 -12.99 -1.38
N TYR A 50 13.42 -14.21 -1.45
CA TYR A 50 12.21 -14.61 -0.72
C TYR A 50 12.59 -15.57 0.40
N THR A 51 12.02 -15.35 1.59
CA THR A 51 12.13 -16.28 2.72
C THR A 51 10.73 -16.50 3.30
N GLY A 52 10.29 -17.75 3.37
CA GLY A 52 8.95 -18.08 3.86
C GLY A 52 8.53 -19.49 3.56
N LYS A 53 7.24 -19.72 3.65
CA LYS A 53 6.62 -21.02 3.38
C LYS A 53 6.57 -21.29 1.87
N PHE A 54 6.83 -22.54 1.51
CA PHE A 54 6.66 -23.08 0.16
C PHE A 54 5.72 -24.28 0.16
N ILE A 55 4.86 -24.34 -0.86
CA ILE A 55 4.03 -25.51 -1.17
C ILE A 55 4.16 -25.77 -2.67
N ASN A 56 4.57 -26.97 -3.04
CA ASN A 56 4.73 -27.40 -4.44
C ASN A 56 5.54 -26.41 -5.30
N GLY A 57 6.61 -25.83 -4.75
CA GLY A 57 7.48 -24.88 -5.46
C GLY A 57 7.00 -23.44 -5.49
N GLN A 58 5.89 -23.14 -4.84
CA GLN A 58 5.30 -21.80 -4.81
C GLN A 58 5.37 -21.19 -3.42
N ALA A 59 5.61 -19.89 -3.34
CA ALA A 59 5.48 -19.14 -2.10
C ALA A 59 4.03 -19.10 -1.65
N GLU A 60 3.77 -19.53 -0.42
CA GLU A 60 2.47 -19.64 0.20
C GLU A 60 2.50 -19.19 1.67
N GLY A 61 1.40 -18.65 2.19
CA GLY A 61 1.32 -18.22 3.59
C GLY A 61 2.28 -17.07 3.91
N LEU A 62 2.74 -17.02 5.15
CA LEU A 62 3.61 -15.93 5.61
C LEU A 62 5.02 -16.02 5.02
N GLY A 63 5.52 -14.87 4.55
CA GLY A 63 6.87 -14.75 4.02
C GLY A 63 7.38 -13.31 3.97
N GLU A 64 8.66 -13.19 3.70
CA GLU A 64 9.37 -11.93 3.49
C GLU A 64 9.98 -11.94 2.09
N TYR A 65 9.79 -10.86 1.34
CA TYR A 65 10.42 -10.64 0.05
C TYR A 65 11.25 -9.37 0.10
N ILE A 66 12.53 -9.49 -0.16
CA ILE A 66 13.48 -8.38 -0.23
C ILE A 66 13.86 -8.17 -1.68
N TYR A 67 13.54 -7.02 -2.23
CA TYR A 67 13.90 -6.61 -3.58
C TYR A 67 15.33 -6.06 -3.59
N LYS A 68 16.09 -6.37 -4.64
CA LYS A 68 17.46 -5.84 -4.83
C LYS A 68 17.55 -4.32 -4.68
N LYS A 69 16.50 -3.60 -5.09
CA LYS A 69 16.44 -2.13 -5.00
C LYS A 69 16.24 -1.59 -3.57
N GLY A 70 16.06 -2.49 -2.57
CA GLY A 70 15.90 -2.13 -1.17
C GLY A 70 14.47 -2.11 -0.65
N ASP A 71 13.49 -2.32 -1.51
CA ASP A 71 12.10 -2.49 -1.05
C ASP A 71 11.95 -3.83 -0.32
N LYS A 72 10.95 -3.91 0.55
CA LYS A 72 10.66 -5.10 1.33
C LYS A 72 9.14 -5.32 1.45
N TYR A 73 8.72 -6.57 1.33
CA TYR A 73 7.36 -6.97 1.67
C TYR A 73 7.40 -8.05 2.75
N ILE A 74 6.53 -7.92 3.75
CA ILE A 74 6.31 -8.91 4.81
C ILE A 74 4.81 -9.15 4.88
N GLY A 75 4.36 -10.38 4.66
CA GLY A 75 2.93 -10.67 4.67
C GLY A 75 2.60 -12.01 4.04
N ASN A 76 1.34 -12.16 3.70
CA ASN A 76 0.83 -13.38 3.10
C ASN A 76 1.13 -13.45 1.61
N PHE A 77 1.39 -14.67 1.15
CA PHE A 77 1.55 -15.03 -0.25
C PHE A 77 0.56 -16.12 -0.63
N SER A 78 0.10 -16.10 -1.85
CA SER A 78 -0.58 -17.21 -2.49
C SER A 78 -0.14 -17.31 -3.95
N ASN A 79 0.28 -18.50 -4.36
CA ASN A 79 0.78 -18.77 -5.72
C ASN A 79 1.84 -17.73 -6.17
N ASN A 80 2.86 -17.49 -5.35
CA ASN A 80 3.94 -16.51 -5.57
C ASN A 80 3.49 -15.04 -5.64
N LYS A 81 2.24 -14.72 -5.29
CA LYS A 81 1.71 -13.34 -5.27
C LYS A 81 1.47 -12.90 -3.84
N ARG A 82 1.66 -11.61 -3.59
CA ARG A 82 1.22 -10.99 -2.33
C ARG A 82 -0.31 -11.08 -2.29
N GLU A 83 -0.85 -11.62 -1.20
CA GLU A 83 -2.29 -11.86 -1.04
C GLU A 83 -2.68 -11.68 0.42
N GLY A 84 -3.86 -11.09 0.70
CA GLY A 84 -4.30 -10.82 2.07
C GLY A 84 -3.43 -9.78 2.77
N HIS A 85 -3.35 -9.87 4.11
CA HIS A 85 -2.67 -8.84 4.91
C HIS A 85 -1.15 -8.86 4.74
N GLY A 86 -0.57 -7.66 4.62
CA GLY A 86 0.87 -7.48 4.53
C GLY A 86 1.34 -6.05 4.69
N ILE A 87 2.65 -5.92 4.81
CA ILE A 87 3.37 -4.64 4.94
C ILE A 87 4.35 -4.54 3.79
N TYR A 88 4.26 -3.46 3.01
CA TYR A 88 5.25 -3.11 2.00
C TYR A 88 6.02 -1.88 2.44
N ILE A 89 7.33 -1.95 2.41
CA ILE A 89 8.24 -0.86 2.78
C ILE A 89 9.08 -0.55 1.54
N TRP A 90 8.97 0.68 1.05
CA TRP A 90 9.79 1.16 -0.05
C TRP A 90 11.17 1.59 0.45
N ALA A 91 12.17 1.51 -0.41
CA ALA A 91 13.51 2.02 -0.13
C ALA A 91 13.54 3.53 0.17
N SER A 92 12.51 4.27 -0.26
CA SER A 92 12.28 5.68 0.09
C SER A 92 11.95 5.92 1.57
N GLY A 93 11.52 4.87 2.28
CA GLY A 93 11.00 4.95 3.65
C GLY A 93 9.47 5.05 3.73
N ASP A 94 8.77 5.13 2.59
CA ASP A 94 7.33 5.01 2.57
C ASP A 94 6.90 3.60 3.02
N LYS A 95 5.72 3.47 3.60
CA LYS A 95 5.18 2.19 4.08
C LYS A 95 3.70 2.07 3.73
N PHE A 96 3.29 0.92 3.24
CA PHE A 96 1.88 0.53 3.16
C PHE A 96 1.63 -0.68 4.07
N GLU A 97 0.52 -0.64 4.81
CA GLU A 97 0.05 -1.72 5.65
C GLU A 97 -1.43 -1.95 5.38
N GLY A 98 -1.77 -3.16 4.92
CA GLY A 98 -3.15 -3.44 4.53
C GLY A 98 -3.30 -4.72 3.72
N GLU A 99 -4.43 -4.80 3.03
CA GLU A 99 -4.78 -5.94 2.21
C GLU A 99 -4.22 -5.83 0.80
N PHE A 100 -3.69 -6.94 0.33
CA PHE A 100 -3.22 -7.14 -1.05
C PHE A 100 -4.11 -8.15 -1.77
N GLU A 101 -4.30 -7.93 -3.06
CA GLU A 101 -4.96 -8.86 -3.96
C GLU A 101 -4.13 -8.98 -5.25
N LYS A 102 -3.66 -10.21 -5.55
CA LYS A 102 -2.83 -10.50 -6.73
C LYS A 102 -1.62 -9.57 -6.89
N SER A 103 -0.98 -9.25 -5.77
CA SER A 103 0.16 -8.33 -5.63
C SER A 103 -0.14 -6.83 -5.73
N PHE A 104 -1.39 -6.40 -5.87
CA PHE A 104 -1.80 -4.99 -5.84
C PHE A 104 -2.32 -4.60 -4.45
N MET A 105 -2.11 -3.36 -4.05
CA MET A 105 -2.75 -2.80 -2.85
C MET A 105 -4.26 -2.74 -3.07
N LYS A 106 -5.06 -3.23 -2.10
CA LYS A 106 -6.52 -3.26 -2.13
C LYS A 106 -7.13 -2.25 -1.18
N SER A 107 -6.77 -2.32 0.09
CA SER A 107 -7.24 -1.41 1.14
C SER A 107 -6.25 -1.38 2.28
N GLY A 108 -6.08 -0.22 2.91
CA GLY A 108 -5.16 -0.09 4.03
C GLY A 108 -4.66 1.32 4.22
N LYS A 109 -3.58 1.42 4.99
CA LYS A 109 -2.93 2.67 5.38
C LYS A 109 -1.59 2.83 4.66
N PHE A 110 -1.44 3.95 3.96
CA PHE A 110 -0.17 4.38 3.39
C PHE A 110 0.43 5.48 4.25
N MET A 111 1.64 5.28 4.68
CA MET A 111 2.43 6.21 5.48
C MET A 111 3.58 6.72 4.63
N TYR A 112 3.53 7.99 4.28
CA TYR A 112 4.59 8.64 3.50
C TYR A 112 5.80 8.94 4.39
N TYR A 113 6.98 8.91 3.82
CA TYR A 113 8.22 9.27 4.51
C TYR A 113 8.18 10.68 5.11
N ASN A 114 7.46 11.62 4.48
CA ASN A 114 7.29 12.98 4.98
C ASN A 114 6.41 13.07 6.24
N GLY A 115 5.73 11.99 6.63
CA GLY A 115 4.85 11.91 7.79
C GLY A 115 3.36 12.08 7.48
N ASP A 116 2.97 12.28 6.21
CA ASP A 116 1.58 12.22 5.82
C ASP A 116 1.06 10.77 5.89
N ILE A 117 -0.23 10.60 6.12
CA ILE A 117 -0.87 9.29 6.19
C ILE A 117 -2.16 9.32 5.39
N CYS A 118 -2.40 8.32 4.56
CA CYS A 118 -3.72 8.15 3.95
C CYS A 118 -4.23 6.72 4.14
N GLU A 119 -5.56 6.58 4.24
CA GLU A 119 -6.21 5.31 4.49
C GLU A 119 -7.48 5.19 3.66
N GLY A 120 -7.71 4.04 3.06
CA GLY A 120 -8.89 3.76 2.24
C GLY A 120 -8.67 2.60 1.28
N ASN A 121 -9.44 2.59 0.20
CA ASN A 121 -9.30 1.63 -0.88
C ASN A 121 -8.33 2.15 -1.95
N TYR A 122 -7.70 1.21 -2.65
CA TYR A 122 -6.70 1.50 -3.67
C TYR A 122 -7.09 0.87 -5.00
N LYS A 123 -6.86 1.62 -6.07
CA LYS A 123 -7.00 1.15 -7.45
C LYS A 123 -5.81 1.67 -8.26
N ASN A 124 -5.12 0.78 -8.97
CA ASN A 124 -3.89 1.13 -9.69
C ASN A 124 -2.88 1.85 -8.76
N GLU A 125 -2.72 1.32 -7.54
CA GLU A 125 -1.82 1.83 -6.51
C GLU A 125 -2.10 3.27 -6.05
N LYS A 126 -3.30 3.79 -6.29
CA LYS A 126 -3.76 5.11 -5.88
C LYS A 126 -5.03 5.00 -5.06
N LEU A 127 -5.19 5.87 -4.08
CA LEU A 127 -6.40 5.97 -3.27
C LEU A 127 -7.61 6.23 -4.17
N ASP A 128 -8.68 5.43 -4.02
CA ASP A 128 -9.87 5.50 -4.87
C ASP A 128 -11.12 5.14 -4.05
N GLY A 129 -12.15 5.97 -4.15
CA GLY A 129 -13.35 5.89 -3.31
C GLY A 129 -13.23 6.68 -2.01
N LEU A 130 -13.97 6.28 -0.98
CA LEU A 130 -13.91 6.93 0.34
C LEU A 130 -12.57 6.67 1.02
N GLY A 131 -12.00 7.72 1.62
CA GLY A 131 -10.75 7.62 2.36
C GLY A 131 -10.48 8.84 3.24
N THR A 132 -9.38 8.73 3.98
CA THR A 132 -8.84 9.82 4.80
C THR A 132 -7.45 10.19 4.34
N PHE A 133 -7.07 11.45 4.55
CA PHE A 133 -5.70 11.92 4.39
C PHE A 133 -5.36 12.84 5.55
N ASP A 134 -4.47 12.36 6.41
CA ASP A 134 -3.93 13.11 7.55
C ASP A 134 -2.58 13.69 7.15
N TYR A 135 -2.51 15.00 7.05
CA TYR A 135 -1.27 15.71 6.70
C TYR A 135 -0.40 15.91 7.94
N LYS A 136 0.90 15.83 7.78
CA LYS A 136 1.88 16.05 8.86
C LYS A 136 1.70 17.39 9.57
N ASN A 137 1.21 18.41 8.87
CA ASN A 137 0.98 19.74 9.43
C ASN A 137 -0.27 19.83 10.33
N GLY A 138 -1.01 18.72 10.50
CA GLY A 138 -2.22 18.65 11.29
C GLY A 138 -3.52 18.89 10.51
N ASP A 139 -3.45 19.19 9.21
CA ASP A 139 -4.64 19.22 8.36
C ASP A 139 -5.18 17.80 8.17
N LYS A 140 -6.48 17.70 7.89
CA LYS A 140 -7.12 16.41 7.63
C LYS A 140 -8.16 16.52 6.53
N TYR A 141 -8.18 15.57 5.62
CA TYR A 141 -9.25 15.40 4.64
C TYR A 141 -9.95 14.07 4.86
N VAL A 142 -11.27 14.11 4.81
CA VAL A 142 -12.16 12.91 4.80
C VAL A 142 -13.13 13.07 3.65
N GLY A 143 -13.11 12.17 2.70
CA GLY A 143 -13.99 12.29 1.52
C GLY A 143 -13.65 11.32 0.42
N ASN A 144 -14.19 11.62 -0.77
CA ASN A 144 -13.97 10.80 -1.93
C ASN A 144 -12.66 11.14 -2.64
N PHE A 145 -12.06 10.09 -3.18
CA PHE A 145 -10.88 10.16 -4.05
C PHE A 145 -11.17 9.47 -5.38
N LEU A 146 -10.58 9.98 -6.42
CA LEU A 146 -10.52 9.34 -7.74
C LEU A 146 -9.07 9.32 -8.20
N LEU A 147 -8.49 8.12 -8.28
CA LEU A 147 -7.11 7.89 -8.69
C LEU A 147 -6.09 8.78 -7.95
N GLY A 148 -6.27 8.91 -6.63
CA GLY A 148 -5.38 9.64 -5.73
C GLY A 148 -5.68 11.13 -5.60
N LYS A 149 -6.69 11.67 -6.28
CA LYS A 149 -7.11 13.07 -6.18
C LYS A 149 -8.43 13.20 -5.43
N LYS A 150 -8.57 14.26 -4.64
CA LYS A 150 -9.86 14.60 -4.03
C LYS A 150 -10.88 14.88 -5.13
N GLU A 151 -12.02 14.19 -5.05
CA GLU A 151 -13.09 14.26 -6.06
C GLU A 151 -14.45 14.08 -5.39
N GLY A 152 -15.47 14.87 -5.81
CA GLY A 152 -16.80 14.82 -5.18
C GLY A 152 -16.81 15.33 -3.75
N LYS A 153 -17.68 14.78 -2.92
CA LYS A 153 -17.89 15.28 -1.54
C LYS A 153 -16.72 14.97 -0.62
N GLY A 154 -16.37 15.97 0.22
CA GLY A 154 -15.37 15.81 1.25
C GLY A 154 -15.38 16.94 2.29
N ILE A 155 -14.74 16.64 3.41
CA ILE A 155 -14.52 17.57 4.51
C ILE A 155 -13.01 17.74 4.67
N PHE A 156 -12.57 18.98 4.65
CA PHE A 156 -11.19 19.35 4.95
C PHE A 156 -11.16 20.15 6.25
N THR A 157 -10.49 19.64 7.24
CA THR A 157 -10.24 20.32 8.52
C THR A 157 -8.81 20.84 8.50
N PHE A 158 -8.66 22.13 8.60
CA PHE A 158 -7.36 22.78 8.68
C PHE A 158 -6.84 22.74 10.12
N SER A 159 -5.53 22.70 10.26
CA SER A 159 -4.85 22.68 11.57
C SER A 159 -5.13 23.91 12.43
N ASN A 160 -5.54 25.04 11.81
CA ASN A 160 -5.98 26.26 12.50
C ASN A 160 -7.45 26.22 12.98
N GLY A 161 -8.17 25.12 12.73
CA GLY A 161 -9.56 24.93 13.11
C GLY A 161 -10.59 25.36 12.08
N ASP A 162 -10.18 25.89 10.92
CA ASP A 162 -11.11 26.13 9.81
C ASP A 162 -11.61 24.80 9.25
N ILE A 163 -12.82 24.79 8.67
CA ILE A 163 -13.41 23.60 8.05
C ILE A 163 -13.98 23.97 6.69
N TYR A 164 -13.64 23.21 5.67
CA TYR A 164 -14.35 23.24 4.40
C TYR A 164 -15.14 21.94 4.23
N GLU A 165 -16.43 22.05 3.99
CA GLU A 165 -17.33 20.95 3.65
C GLU A 165 -17.96 21.22 2.28
N GLY A 166 -17.66 20.41 1.28
CA GLY A 166 -18.13 20.68 -0.07
C GLY A 166 -17.66 19.67 -1.10
N ASN A 167 -17.80 20.08 -2.35
CA ASN A 167 -17.35 19.29 -3.49
C ASN A 167 -15.93 19.66 -3.89
N TYR A 168 -15.22 18.65 -4.35
CA TYR A 168 -13.89 18.75 -4.94
C TYR A 168 -13.91 18.27 -6.39
N ARG A 169 -13.05 18.86 -7.21
CA ARG A 169 -12.77 18.43 -8.57
C ARG A 169 -11.27 18.49 -8.80
N ASN A 170 -10.63 17.32 -9.03
CA ASN A 170 -9.18 17.21 -9.24
C ASN A 170 -8.35 17.95 -8.15
N ASP A 171 -8.63 17.71 -6.86
CA ASP A 171 -8.02 18.35 -5.68
C ASP A 171 -8.44 19.80 -5.41
N PHE A 172 -9.16 20.46 -6.31
CA PHE A 172 -9.62 21.82 -6.11
C PHE A 172 -11.03 21.85 -5.50
N LYS A 173 -11.26 22.80 -4.60
CA LYS A 173 -12.61 23.13 -4.12
C LYS A 173 -13.47 23.61 -5.29
N ASP A 174 -14.73 23.15 -5.37
CA ASP A 174 -15.68 23.53 -6.42
C ASP A 174 -16.82 24.38 -5.86
N ASN A 175 -17.61 23.83 -4.95
CA ASN A 175 -18.65 24.54 -4.22
C ASN A 175 -18.84 23.93 -2.84
N GLY A 176 -19.17 24.76 -1.85
CA GLY A 176 -19.34 24.26 -0.49
C GLY A 176 -19.43 25.35 0.56
N LYS A 177 -19.38 24.88 1.79
CA LYS A 177 -19.42 25.68 3.01
C LYS A 177 -18.02 25.75 3.62
N PHE A 178 -17.55 26.94 3.91
CA PHE A 178 -16.35 27.19 4.68
C PHE A 178 -16.71 27.77 6.04
N ILE A 179 -16.30 27.14 7.10
CA ILE A 179 -16.49 27.56 8.47
C ILE A 179 -15.13 28.01 8.98
N PHE A 180 -14.98 29.29 9.21
CA PHE A 180 -13.77 29.87 9.78
C PHE A 180 -13.67 29.58 11.29
N SER A 181 -12.50 29.45 11.80
CA SER A 181 -12.24 29.19 13.24
C SER A 181 -12.78 30.28 14.17
N ASN A 182 -12.96 31.52 13.65
CA ASN A 182 -13.62 32.59 14.37
C ASN A 182 -15.16 32.44 14.40
N GLY A 183 -15.71 31.50 13.66
CA GLY A 183 -17.14 31.18 13.56
C GLY A 183 -17.87 31.86 12.42
N ASP A 184 -17.19 32.63 11.57
CA ASP A 184 -17.77 33.14 10.30
C ASP A 184 -18.04 31.97 9.35
N ILE A 185 -18.96 32.14 8.42
CA ILE A 185 -19.34 31.12 7.46
C ILE A 185 -19.40 31.73 6.06
N TYR A 186 -18.81 31.07 5.09
CA TYR A 186 -19.00 31.32 3.67
C TYR A 186 -19.64 30.11 3.00
N ILE A 187 -20.67 30.31 2.19
CA ILE A 187 -21.28 29.28 1.35
C ILE A 187 -21.27 29.80 -0.08
N GLY A 188 -20.62 29.09 -0.99
CA GLY A 188 -20.52 29.54 -2.37
C GLY A 188 -19.59 28.72 -3.22
N ASN A 189 -19.21 29.33 -4.35
CA ASN A 189 -18.38 28.69 -5.36
C ASN A 189 -16.89 29.02 -5.17
N TYR A 190 -16.07 28.12 -5.68
CA TYR A 190 -14.62 28.24 -5.65
C TYR A 190 -14.03 27.97 -7.06
N LYS A 191 -12.94 28.64 -7.35
CA LYS A 191 -12.08 28.35 -8.49
C LYS A 191 -10.63 28.45 -8.04
N ASP A 192 -9.82 27.43 -8.39
CA ASP A 192 -8.42 27.34 -7.96
C ASP A 192 -8.23 27.51 -6.44
N ASN A 193 -9.16 26.93 -5.66
CA ASN A 193 -9.23 27.02 -4.20
C ASN A 193 -9.54 28.41 -3.62
N LYS A 194 -9.84 29.41 -4.46
CA LYS A 194 -10.23 30.76 -4.06
C LYS A 194 -11.73 30.94 -4.21
N ILE A 195 -12.32 31.76 -3.34
CA ILE A 195 -13.71 32.17 -3.47
C ILE A 195 -13.89 32.90 -4.81
N GLU A 196 -14.84 32.42 -5.62
CA GLU A 196 -15.14 33.03 -6.92
C GLU A 196 -16.64 32.84 -7.25
N GLY A 197 -17.23 33.86 -7.86
CA GLY A 197 -18.65 33.83 -8.26
C GLY A 197 -19.62 34.18 -7.15
N LEU A 198 -20.83 33.61 -7.18
CA LEU A 198 -21.86 33.89 -6.20
C LEU A 198 -21.63 33.10 -4.91
N GLY A 199 -21.86 33.75 -3.79
CA GLY A 199 -21.79 33.15 -2.46
C GLY A 199 -22.38 34.06 -1.40
N GLU A 200 -22.62 33.48 -0.24
CA GLU A 200 -23.16 34.17 0.95
C GLU A 200 -22.09 34.09 2.07
N TYR A 201 -21.86 35.23 2.72
CA TYR A 201 -20.96 35.33 3.85
C TYR A 201 -21.70 35.77 5.08
N THR A 202 -21.65 34.96 6.15
CA THR A 202 -22.29 35.25 7.42
C THR A 202 -21.23 35.50 8.47
N TYR A 203 -21.22 36.68 9.06
CA TYR A 203 -20.35 37.01 10.18
C TYR A 203 -20.92 36.48 11.49
N LYS A 204 -20.05 35.92 12.33
CA LYS A 204 -20.42 35.58 13.70
C LYS A 204 -20.51 36.89 14.52
N ASN A 205 -21.69 37.20 15.07
CA ASN A 205 -21.90 38.30 16.02
C ASN A 205 -21.26 37.97 17.37
#